data_13ff2a0e0bae8bc99b8dac1540de7ef9
#
_entry.id   13ff2a0e0bae8bc99b8dac1540de7ef9
#
_cell.length_a   1.000
_cell.length_b   1.000
_cell.length_c   1.000
_cell.angle_alpha   90.00
_cell.angle_beta   90.00
_cell.angle_gamma   90.00
#
_symmetry.space_group_name_H-M   'P 1'
#
loop_
_entity.id
_entity.type
_entity.pdbx_description
1 polymer ?
#
loop_
_entity_poly.entity_id
_entity_poly.type
_entity_poly.pdbx_seq_one_letter_code
_entity_poly.pdbx_strand_id
1 'polypeptide(L)'
;MQKAWLYLQMCMVVLVLATAARSFAKPPARPTARWLLKNGVWVPLVPPNRNTPEGRVAIMIQNFNNRHYGRVTDEAKSWLKNKALKTNPLAPEVLLLRGDAFNAMGQKYAALFPYEDLLDNFPSSALYGPCLQREYNIAMAFLSGYKRRFLGLRILPVDGDALRLLRRIQDRQRGSPLAELSGITVADYYYNDGRFQRSFQSYSDFLRRYPYSQFVVKATIRQCEALLATFRGVRFDMTPLHNAQAELENLQQEYPQQAVRIQATAIEARIYQVEGKKELQIARFYVRFSHPKAARFYYRRVIAGWPDTVWATKARRELIKRFGKEAAP
;
A
#
# COMPACT_ATOMS: atom_id res chain seq x y z
N MET A 1 -2.54 -87.40 22.45
CA MET A 1 -1.34 -87.26 21.59
C MET A 1 -1.55 -86.43 20.34
N GLN A 2 -2.73 -86.36 19.75
CA GLN A 2 -2.97 -85.61 18.50
C GLN A 2 -2.91 -84.05 18.66
N LYS A 3 -3.26 -83.48 19.79
CA LYS A 3 -3.20 -82.05 20.00
C LYS A 3 -1.81 -81.45 20.14
N ALA A 4 -0.87 -82.21 20.70
CA ALA A 4 0.54 -81.80 20.84
C ALA A 4 1.26 -81.69 19.48
N TRP A 5 0.90 -82.58 18.55
CA TRP A 5 1.48 -82.63 17.22
C TRP A 5 1.04 -81.44 16.34
N LEU A 6 -0.22 -80.96 16.50
CA LEU A 6 -0.74 -79.82 15.81
C LEU A 6 -0.07 -78.49 16.26
N TYR A 7 0.22 -78.37 17.56
CA TYR A 7 0.95 -77.21 18.09
C TYR A 7 2.41 -77.13 17.62
N LEU A 8 3.04 -78.33 17.49
CA LEU A 8 4.41 -78.42 16.99
C LEU A 8 4.49 -78.00 15.49
N GLN A 9 3.52 -78.42 14.67
CA GLN A 9 3.42 -77.97 13.27
C GLN A 9 3.11 -76.50 13.12
N MET A 10 2.24 -75.94 13.96
CA MET A 10 1.90 -74.52 13.96
C MET A 10 3.12 -73.68 14.39
N CYS A 11 3.89 -74.10 15.37
CA CYS A 11 5.10 -73.40 15.77
C CYS A 11 6.20 -73.45 14.70
N MET A 12 6.34 -74.56 13.96
CA MET A 12 7.30 -74.66 12.85
C MET A 12 6.92 -73.74 11.69
N VAL A 13 5.65 -73.66 11.33
CA VAL A 13 5.19 -72.77 10.27
C VAL A 13 5.38 -71.27 10.65
N VAL A 14 5.15 -70.91 11.92
CA VAL A 14 5.41 -69.57 12.42
C VAL A 14 6.90 -69.23 12.45
N LEU A 15 7.77 -70.23 12.77
CA LEU A 15 9.23 -70.02 12.78
C LEU A 15 9.77 -69.83 11.35
N VAL A 16 9.26 -70.59 10.36
CA VAL A 16 9.66 -70.45 8.95
C VAL A 16 9.19 -69.16 8.35
N LEU A 17 8.00 -68.69 8.75
CA LEU A 17 7.50 -67.32 8.32
C LEU A 17 8.32 -66.24 8.97
N ALA A 18 8.80 -66.39 10.21
CA ALA A 18 9.61 -65.39 10.89
C ALA A 18 11.03 -65.27 10.33
N THR A 19 11.59 -66.35 9.77
CA THR A 19 12.90 -66.34 9.12
C THR A 19 12.83 -65.83 7.67
N ALA A 20 11.72 -66.02 6.97
CA ALA A 20 11.50 -65.47 5.65
C ALA A 20 11.32 -63.94 5.66
N ALA A 21 10.86 -63.34 6.79
CA ALA A 21 10.70 -61.88 6.94
C ALA A 21 12.02 -61.11 7.12
N ARG A 22 13.16 -61.78 7.30
CA ARG A 22 14.48 -61.13 7.49
C ARG A 22 15.30 -60.90 6.21
N SER A 23 14.81 -61.28 5.04
CA SER A 23 15.59 -61.23 3.79
C SER A 23 15.17 -60.14 2.80
N PHE A 24 14.24 -59.25 3.18
CA PHE A 24 14.03 -58.00 2.39
C PHE A 24 14.87 -56.90 2.98
N ALA A 25 16.17 -56.99 2.90
CA ALA A 25 17.05 -55.84 2.95
C ALA A 25 16.60 -54.91 1.80
N LYS A 26 16.01 -53.76 2.17
CA LYS A 26 15.68 -52.70 1.21
C LYS A 26 16.90 -52.46 0.33
N PRO A 27 16.80 -52.63 -0.99
CA PRO A 27 17.95 -52.41 -1.86
C PRO A 27 18.50 -51.01 -1.58
N PRO A 28 19.84 -50.83 -1.50
CA PRO A 28 20.43 -49.53 -1.29
C PRO A 28 19.84 -48.59 -2.34
N ALA A 29 19.25 -47.51 -1.88
CA ALA A 29 18.67 -46.47 -2.75
C ALA A 29 19.78 -46.09 -3.73
N ARG A 30 19.64 -46.46 -4.99
CA ARG A 30 20.57 -46.04 -6.04
C ARG A 30 20.58 -44.51 -5.97
N PRO A 31 21.73 -43.85 -5.81
CA PRO A 31 21.79 -42.41 -5.89
C PRO A 31 21.32 -42.06 -7.29
N THR A 32 20.08 -41.57 -7.40
CA THR A 32 19.59 -40.97 -8.64
C THR A 32 20.44 -39.76 -8.85
N ALA A 33 21.51 -39.89 -9.63
CA ALA A 33 22.32 -38.76 -10.07
C ALA A 33 21.38 -37.79 -10.75
N ARG A 34 21.07 -36.69 -10.08
CA ARG A 34 20.30 -35.58 -10.67
C ARG A 34 21.26 -34.76 -11.52
N TRP A 35 20.88 -34.51 -12.74
CA TRP A 35 21.63 -33.70 -13.70
C TRP A 35 20.90 -32.41 -13.95
N LEU A 36 21.61 -31.31 -14.04
CA LEU A 36 21.12 -29.99 -14.40
C LEU A 36 21.65 -29.61 -15.76
N LEU A 37 20.79 -29.17 -16.68
CA LEU A 37 21.22 -28.60 -17.96
C LEU A 37 21.66 -27.16 -17.73
N LYS A 38 22.96 -26.88 -17.86
CA LYS A 38 23.54 -25.55 -17.73
C LYS A 38 24.28 -25.20 -19.03
N ASN A 39 23.84 -24.14 -19.72
CA ASN A 39 24.44 -23.71 -21.00
C ASN A 39 24.53 -24.83 -22.07
N GLY A 40 23.49 -25.67 -22.16
CA GLY A 40 23.46 -26.78 -23.12
C GLY A 40 24.26 -28.04 -22.72
N VAL A 41 24.93 -28.04 -21.58
CA VAL A 41 25.70 -29.16 -21.06
C VAL A 41 25.04 -29.73 -19.79
N TRP A 42 24.91 -31.06 -19.74
CA TRP A 42 24.43 -31.76 -18.56
C TRP A 42 25.52 -31.83 -17.49
N VAL A 43 25.30 -31.13 -16.37
CA VAL A 43 26.22 -31.11 -15.21
C VAL A 43 25.60 -31.92 -14.08
N PRO A 44 26.37 -32.82 -13.43
CA PRO A 44 25.85 -33.56 -12.28
C PRO A 44 25.50 -32.59 -11.14
N LEU A 45 24.31 -32.74 -10.57
CA LEU A 45 23.88 -31.96 -9.41
C LEU A 45 24.57 -32.53 -8.18
N VAL A 46 25.73 -31.99 -7.84
CA VAL A 46 26.46 -32.36 -6.61
C VAL A 46 25.66 -31.86 -5.42
N PRO A 47 25.42 -32.73 -4.38
CA PRO A 47 24.76 -32.25 -3.17
C PRO A 47 25.49 -31.04 -2.57
N PRO A 48 24.78 -29.99 -2.12
CA PRO A 48 25.43 -28.82 -1.61
C PRO A 48 26.27 -29.15 -0.35
N ASN A 49 27.53 -28.71 -0.37
CA ASN A 49 28.46 -28.94 0.73
C ASN A 49 28.16 -27.95 1.89
N ARG A 50 27.79 -28.48 3.06
CA ARG A 50 27.46 -27.71 4.26
C ARG A 50 28.64 -26.89 4.81
N ASN A 51 29.85 -27.22 4.42
CA ASN A 51 31.06 -26.53 4.93
C ASN A 51 31.44 -25.29 4.12
N THR A 52 30.77 -25.03 2.99
CA THR A 52 30.99 -23.83 2.18
C THR A 52 29.85 -22.83 2.32
N PRO A 53 30.12 -21.51 2.23
CA PRO A 53 29.05 -20.50 2.24
C PRO A 53 27.97 -20.75 1.18
N GLU A 54 28.39 -21.07 -0.05
CA GLU A 54 27.51 -21.36 -1.19
C GLU A 54 26.64 -22.60 -0.93
N GLY A 55 27.24 -23.66 -0.39
CA GLY A 55 26.50 -24.88 -0.07
C GLY A 55 25.47 -24.66 1.04
N ARG A 56 25.78 -23.84 2.04
CA ARG A 56 24.83 -23.44 3.09
C ARG A 56 23.65 -22.66 2.51
N VAL A 57 23.90 -21.70 1.60
CA VAL A 57 22.85 -20.94 0.91
C VAL A 57 21.98 -21.87 0.07
N ALA A 58 22.59 -22.78 -0.70
CA ALA A 58 21.85 -23.77 -1.49
C ALA A 58 20.94 -24.68 -0.63
N ILE A 59 21.40 -25.06 0.57
CA ILE A 59 20.58 -25.81 1.54
C ILE A 59 19.43 -24.96 2.07
N MET A 60 19.67 -23.67 2.36
CA MET A 60 18.59 -22.75 2.78
C MET A 60 17.53 -22.62 1.69
N ILE A 61 17.91 -22.46 0.41
CA ILE A 61 17.00 -22.41 -0.73
C ILE A 61 16.20 -23.72 -0.83
N GLN A 62 16.85 -24.87 -0.70
CA GLN A 62 16.17 -26.18 -0.69
C GLN A 62 15.15 -26.29 0.45
N ASN A 63 15.51 -25.85 1.66
CA ASN A 63 14.60 -25.84 2.81
C ASN A 63 13.42 -24.88 2.57
N PHE A 64 13.66 -23.71 1.95
CA PHE A 64 12.61 -22.77 1.59
C PHE A 64 11.60 -23.39 0.61
N ASN A 65 12.09 -24.02 -0.46
CA ASN A 65 11.26 -24.69 -1.46
C ASN A 65 10.45 -25.85 -0.84
N ASN A 66 11.02 -26.52 0.17
CA ASN A 66 10.35 -27.57 0.93
C ASN A 66 9.46 -27.03 2.06
N ARG A 67 9.25 -25.69 2.14
CA ARG A 67 8.45 -25.01 3.15
C ARG A 67 8.95 -25.16 4.60
N HIS A 68 10.20 -25.53 4.79
CA HIS A 68 10.84 -25.60 6.10
C HIS A 68 11.36 -24.22 6.54
N TYR A 69 10.49 -23.21 6.58
CA TYR A 69 10.84 -21.80 6.79
C TYR A 69 11.57 -21.54 8.12
N GLY A 70 11.21 -22.22 9.20
CA GLY A 70 11.90 -22.12 10.48
C GLY A 70 13.38 -22.48 10.37
N ARG A 71 13.71 -23.59 9.67
CA ARG A 71 15.10 -23.97 9.42
C ARG A 71 15.87 -22.92 8.62
N VAL A 72 15.19 -22.29 7.66
CA VAL A 72 15.79 -21.21 6.86
C VAL A 72 16.14 -20.03 7.75
N THR A 73 15.23 -19.59 8.63
CA THR A 73 15.48 -18.45 9.52
C THR A 73 16.59 -18.71 10.52
N ASP A 74 16.69 -19.93 11.05
CA ASP A 74 17.72 -20.32 12.03
C ASP A 74 19.10 -20.44 11.36
N GLU A 75 19.17 -21.09 10.20
CA GLU A 75 20.40 -21.22 9.42
C GLU A 75 20.90 -19.85 8.94
N ALA A 76 20.01 -19.00 8.40
CA ALA A 76 20.35 -17.63 8.01
C ALA A 76 20.84 -16.79 9.19
N LYS A 77 20.20 -16.93 10.37
CA LYS A 77 20.66 -16.27 11.60
C LYS A 77 22.06 -16.71 12.00
N SER A 78 22.33 -18.03 11.94
CA SER A 78 23.65 -18.61 12.22
C SER A 78 24.70 -18.13 11.21
N TRP A 79 24.34 -18.07 9.92
CA TRP A 79 25.20 -17.63 8.83
C TRP A 79 25.60 -16.15 9.03
N LEU A 80 24.64 -15.26 9.30
CA LEU A 80 24.82 -13.82 9.51
C LEU A 80 25.52 -13.45 10.83
N LYS A 81 25.59 -14.35 11.83
CA LYS A 81 26.38 -14.13 13.04
C LYS A 81 27.89 -14.17 12.79
N ASN A 82 28.33 -14.88 11.77
CA ASN A 82 29.74 -14.93 11.41
C ASN A 82 30.16 -13.60 10.75
N LYS A 83 31.06 -12.87 11.41
CA LYS A 83 31.52 -11.55 10.91
C LYS A 83 32.15 -11.62 9.52
N ALA A 84 32.88 -12.72 9.21
CA ALA A 84 33.49 -12.91 7.89
C ALA A 84 32.46 -13.12 6.75
N LEU A 85 31.27 -13.60 7.09
CA LEU A 85 30.18 -13.82 6.11
C LEU A 85 29.30 -12.59 5.92
N LYS A 86 29.30 -11.63 6.85
CA LYS A 86 28.48 -10.41 6.70
C LYS A 86 28.86 -9.57 5.48
N THR A 87 30.10 -9.60 5.05
CA THR A 87 30.60 -8.92 3.85
C THR A 87 30.69 -9.81 2.62
N ASN A 88 30.26 -11.06 2.75
CA ASN A 88 30.25 -12.02 1.65
C ASN A 88 29.24 -11.58 0.57
N PRO A 89 29.54 -11.72 -0.73
CA PRO A 89 28.62 -11.39 -1.83
C PRO A 89 27.26 -12.10 -1.74
N LEU A 90 27.14 -13.22 -1.01
CA LEU A 90 25.91 -13.96 -0.78
C LEU A 90 25.07 -13.40 0.38
N ALA A 91 25.59 -12.46 1.17
CA ALA A 91 24.85 -11.91 2.31
C ALA A 91 23.49 -11.29 1.93
N PRO A 92 23.36 -10.52 0.83
CA PRO A 92 22.07 -10.02 0.37
C PRO A 92 21.05 -11.14 0.09
N GLU A 93 21.49 -12.23 -0.52
CA GLU A 93 20.61 -13.38 -0.81
C GLU A 93 20.12 -14.06 0.48
N VAL A 94 21.00 -14.24 1.45
CA VAL A 94 20.66 -14.81 2.77
C VAL A 94 19.69 -13.92 3.53
N LEU A 95 19.89 -12.58 3.49
CA LEU A 95 18.98 -11.62 4.11
C LEU A 95 17.60 -11.66 3.45
N LEU A 96 17.55 -11.63 2.11
CA LEU A 96 16.31 -11.70 1.37
C LEU A 96 15.55 -12.99 1.67
N LEU A 97 16.24 -14.13 1.62
CA LEU A 97 15.66 -15.46 1.88
C LEU A 97 15.12 -15.57 3.31
N ARG A 98 15.82 -15.00 4.29
CA ARG A 98 15.36 -14.92 5.68
C ARG A 98 14.07 -14.11 5.81
N GLY A 99 14.00 -12.95 5.14
CA GLY A 99 12.81 -12.11 5.10
C GLY A 99 11.63 -12.84 4.45
N ASP A 100 11.88 -13.47 3.30
CA ASP A 100 10.88 -14.26 2.59
C ASP A 100 10.35 -15.43 3.45
N ALA A 101 11.22 -16.10 4.22
CA ALA A 101 10.82 -17.16 5.14
C ALA A 101 9.92 -16.64 6.28
N PHE A 102 10.24 -15.49 6.89
CA PHE A 102 9.36 -14.85 7.88
C PHE A 102 8.02 -14.44 7.26
N ASN A 103 8.04 -13.86 6.07
CA ASN A 103 6.83 -13.47 5.35
C ASN A 103 5.94 -14.69 5.04
N ALA A 104 6.52 -15.80 4.59
CA ALA A 104 5.81 -17.06 4.30
C ALA A 104 5.18 -17.68 5.56
N MET A 105 5.80 -17.50 6.74
CA MET A 105 5.23 -17.87 8.04
C MET A 105 4.14 -16.89 8.54
N GLY A 106 3.78 -15.86 7.75
CA GLY A 106 2.85 -14.81 8.15
C GLY A 106 3.39 -13.83 9.19
N GLN A 107 4.69 -13.87 9.46
CA GLN A 107 5.39 -12.98 10.40
C GLN A 107 5.90 -11.72 9.66
N LYS A 108 4.99 -10.99 9.02
CA LYS A 108 5.31 -9.86 8.12
C LYS A 108 6.16 -8.78 8.79
N TYR A 109 5.91 -8.51 10.06
CA TYR A 109 6.70 -7.52 10.80
C TYR A 109 8.14 -7.99 11.03
N ALA A 110 8.34 -9.28 11.33
CA ALA A 110 9.67 -9.86 11.48
C ALA A 110 10.46 -9.91 10.15
N ALA A 111 9.75 -10.03 9.03
CA ALA A 111 10.37 -10.02 7.70
C ALA A 111 11.02 -8.68 7.34
N LEU A 112 10.54 -7.56 7.92
CA LEU A 112 11.09 -6.23 7.65
C LEU A 112 12.55 -6.09 8.13
N PHE A 113 12.94 -6.72 9.25
CA PHE A 113 14.29 -6.58 9.77
C PHE A 113 15.38 -7.05 8.79
N PRO A 114 15.35 -8.28 8.26
CA PRO A 114 16.35 -8.69 7.27
C PRO A 114 16.23 -7.94 5.94
N TYR A 115 15.05 -7.45 5.54
CA TYR A 115 14.91 -6.61 4.35
C TYR A 115 15.58 -5.25 4.56
N GLU A 116 15.36 -4.60 5.71
CA GLU A 116 16.04 -3.34 6.05
C GLU A 116 17.56 -3.54 6.13
N ASP A 117 18.04 -4.63 6.76
CA ASP A 117 19.46 -4.96 6.81
C ASP A 117 20.06 -5.09 5.39
N LEU A 118 19.33 -5.66 4.42
CA LEU A 118 19.76 -5.73 3.03
C LEU A 118 19.82 -4.33 2.40
N LEU A 119 18.76 -3.54 2.55
CA LEU A 119 18.63 -2.23 1.93
C LEU A 119 19.64 -1.22 2.47
N ASP A 120 19.95 -1.30 3.77
CA ASP A 120 20.87 -0.37 4.42
C ASP A 120 22.35 -0.73 4.14
N ASN A 121 22.67 -2.02 4.11
CA ASN A 121 24.07 -2.46 4.00
C ASN A 121 24.52 -2.83 2.58
N PHE A 122 23.58 -3.06 1.65
CA PHE A 122 23.87 -3.52 0.30
C PHE A 122 23.12 -2.75 -0.81
N PRO A 123 23.26 -1.41 -0.86
CA PRO A 123 22.50 -0.57 -1.79
C PRO A 123 22.82 -0.84 -3.28
N SER A 124 24.00 -1.39 -3.58
CA SER A 124 24.42 -1.76 -4.94
C SER A 124 24.02 -3.19 -5.35
N SER A 125 23.37 -3.94 -4.47
CA SER A 125 22.95 -5.32 -4.78
C SER A 125 21.87 -5.34 -5.86
N ALA A 126 21.95 -6.31 -6.78
CA ALA A 126 20.88 -6.59 -7.73
C ALA A 126 19.54 -6.97 -7.03
N LEU A 127 19.59 -7.39 -5.76
CA LEU A 127 18.44 -7.73 -4.95
C LEU A 127 17.79 -6.52 -4.26
N TYR A 128 18.37 -5.31 -4.39
CA TYR A 128 17.84 -4.08 -3.78
C TYR A 128 16.41 -3.77 -4.24
N GLY A 129 16.18 -3.67 -5.56
CA GLY A 129 14.86 -3.44 -6.13
C GLY A 129 13.83 -4.53 -5.77
N PRO A 130 14.14 -5.82 -5.97
CA PRO A 130 13.31 -6.92 -5.49
C PRO A 130 12.98 -6.86 -4.00
N CYS A 131 13.91 -6.41 -3.14
CA CYS A 131 13.68 -6.26 -1.71
C CYS A 131 12.69 -5.13 -1.42
N LEU A 132 12.83 -3.96 -2.06
CA LEU A 132 11.86 -2.86 -1.95
C LEU A 132 10.45 -3.28 -2.39
N GLN A 133 10.33 -4.12 -3.43
CA GLN A 133 9.04 -4.66 -3.85
C GLN A 133 8.40 -5.53 -2.76
N ARG A 134 9.20 -6.30 -2.01
CA ARG A 134 8.71 -7.09 -0.87
C ARG A 134 8.23 -6.22 0.28
N GLU A 135 8.97 -5.13 0.59
CA GLU A 135 8.52 -4.14 1.58
C GLU A 135 7.20 -3.48 1.16
N TYR A 136 7.08 -3.10 -0.12
CA TYR A 136 5.82 -2.58 -0.66
C TYR A 136 4.66 -3.56 -0.46
N ASN A 137 4.86 -4.84 -0.78
CA ASN A 137 3.83 -5.87 -0.60
C ASN A 137 3.44 -6.05 0.88
N ILE A 138 4.40 -5.91 1.80
CA ILE A 138 4.11 -5.91 3.25
C ILE A 138 3.31 -4.66 3.65
N ALA A 139 3.69 -3.48 3.15
CA ALA A 139 2.96 -2.25 3.40
C ALA A 139 1.51 -2.35 2.92
N MET A 140 1.28 -2.90 1.72
CA MET A 140 -0.07 -3.16 1.20
C MET A 140 -0.86 -4.13 2.08
N ALA A 141 -0.23 -5.20 2.56
CA ALA A 141 -0.88 -6.12 3.49
C ALA A 141 -1.24 -5.45 4.83
N PHE A 142 -0.42 -4.51 5.31
CA PHE A 142 -0.71 -3.71 6.50
C PHE A 142 -1.92 -2.80 6.28
N LEU A 143 -1.99 -2.11 5.15
CA LEU A 143 -3.15 -1.27 4.78
C LEU A 143 -4.43 -2.08 4.56
N SER A 144 -4.30 -3.35 4.15
CA SER A 144 -5.43 -4.28 3.95
C SER A 144 -5.95 -4.90 5.26
N GLY A 145 -5.55 -4.37 6.43
CA GLY A 145 -6.09 -4.80 7.71
C GLY A 145 -5.26 -5.87 8.45
N TYR A 146 -3.99 -6.11 8.03
CA TYR A 146 -3.10 -6.92 8.85
C TYR A 146 -2.92 -6.28 10.22
N LYS A 147 -3.01 -7.10 11.28
CA LYS A 147 -2.81 -6.65 12.66
C LYS A 147 -1.60 -7.33 13.27
N ARG A 148 -0.78 -6.58 14.00
CA ARG A 148 0.35 -7.10 14.76
C ARG A 148 -0.16 -7.86 15.98
N ARG A 149 0.54 -8.94 16.36
CA ARG A 149 0.23 -9.69 17.58
C ARG A 149 0.65 -8.89 18.83
N PHE A 150 -0.28 -8.85 19.79
CA PHE A 150 -0.04 -8.37 21.14
C PHE A 150 -0.68 -9.34 22.14
N LEU A 151 0.08 -9.83 23.11
CA LEU A 151 -0.34 -10.87 24.07
C LEU A 151 -1.00 -12.10 23.36
N GLY A 152 -0.43 -12.52 22.23
CA GLY A 152 -0.95 -13.64 21.45
C GLY A 152 -2.10 -13.31 20.48
N LEU A 153 -2.78 -12.18 20.64
CA LEU A 153 -3.89 -11.72 19.81
C LEU A 153 -3.45 -10.75 18.72
N ARG A 154 -4.05 -10.81 17.51
CA ARG A 154 -3.79 -9.88 16.41
C ARG A 154 -4.70 -8.65 16.52
N ILE A 155 -4.32 -7.68 17.32
CA ILE A 155 -5.16 -6.52 17.65
C ILE A 155 -4.52 -5.16 17.34
N LEU A 156 -3.18 -5.04 17.26
CA LEU A 156 -2.53 -3.75 17.04
C LEU A 156 -2.57 -3.35 15.57
N PRO A 157 -3.14 -2.15 15.26
CA PRO A 157 -3.09 -1.60 13.91
C PRO A 157 -1.66 -1.26 13.51
N VAL A 158 -1.34 -1.40 12.22
CA VAL A 158 -0.01 -1.17 11.65
C VAL A 158 -0.04 -0.21 10.46
N ASP A 159 -1.13 0.53 10.29
CA ASP A 159 -1.31 1.46 9.16
C ASP A 159 -0.23 2.55 9.17
N GLY A 160 0.13 3.06 10.35
CA GLY A 160 1.21 4.02 10.51
C GLY A 160 2.58 3.46 10.06
N ASP A 161 2.83 2.17 10.30
CA ASP A 161 4.03 1.48 9.85
C ASP A 161 4.02 1.33 8.32
N ALA A 162 2.87 0.97 7.74
CA ALA A 162 2.70 0.89 6.30
C ALA A 162 3.02 2.23 5.61
N LEU A 163 2.47 3.34 6.11
CA LEU A 163 2.72 4.66 5.55
C LEU A 163 4.19 5.07 5.68
N ARG A 164 4.88 4.68 6.77
CA ARG A 164 6.33 4.90 6.91
C ARG A 164 7.14 4.10 5.90
N LEU A 165 6.80 2.83 5.68
CA LEU A 165 7.43 1.98 4.65
C LEU A 165 7.27 2.59 3.26
N LEU A 166 6.05 2.97 2.87
CA LEU A 166 5.78 3.56 1.56
C LEU A 166 6.57 4.87 1.33
N ARG A 167 6.69 5.73 2.35
CA ARG A 167 7.50 6.94 2.26
C ARG A 167 8.98 6.61 2.13
N ARG A 168 9.48 5.63 2.87
CA ARG A 168 10.87 5.19 2.81
C ARG A 168 11.23 4.63 1.42
N ILE A 169 10.32 3.87 0.79
CA ILE A 169 10.48 3.40 -0.60
C ILE A 169 10.63 4.60 -1.56
N GLN A 170 9.79 5.64 -1.41
CA GLN A 170 9.88 6.85 -2.22
C GLN A 170 11.23 7.57 -2.07
N ASP A 171 11.81 7.57 -0.87
CA ASP A 171 13.08 8.25 -0.60
C ASP A 171 14.28 7.42 -1.04
N ARG A 172 14.22 6.08 -0.94
CA ARG A 172 15.28 5.15 -1.33
C ARG A 172 15.44 4.99 -2.83
N GLN A 173 14.35 5.08 -3.60
CA GLN A 173 14.39 4.85 -5.05
C GLN A 173 13.60 5.93 -5.80
N ARG A 174 14.01 7.19 -5.61
CA ARG A 174 13.36 8.36 -6.23
C ARG A 174 13.22 8.19 -7.74
N GLY A 175 12.04 8.55 -8.26
CA GLY A 175 11.76 8.48 -9.70
C GLY A 175 11.52 7.08 -10.25
N SER A 176 11.53 6.04 -9.43
CA SER A 176 11.18 4.69 -9.88
C SER A 176 9.66 4.49 -9.93
N PRO A 177 9.16 3.58 -10.79
CA PRO A 177 7.74 3.22 -10.82
C PRO A 177 7.19 2.76 -9.46
N LEU A 178 8.03 2.11 -8.65
CA LEU A 178 7.65 1.67 -7.30
C LEU A 178 7.52 2.85 -6.33
N ALA A 179 8.37 3.88 -6.47
CA ALA A 179 8.27 5.11 -5.69
C ALA A 179 7.00 5.89 -6.05
N GLU A 180 6.67 6.01 -7.34
CA GLU A 180 5.41 6.62 -7.80
C GLU A 180 4.20 5.86 -7.25
N LEU A 181 4.19 4.53 -7.39
CA LEU A 181 3.12 3.69 -6.87
C LEU A 181 2.97 3.82 -5.34
N SER A 182 4.09 3.93 -4.63
CA SER A 182 4.08 4.16 -3.17
C SER A 182 3.50 5.53 -2.81
N GLY A 183 3.83 6.57 -3.59
CA GLY A 183 3.33 7.93 -3.38
C GLY A 183 1.82 8.03 -3.57
N ILE A 184 1.32 7.51 -4.69
CA ILE A 184 -0.13 7.53 -4.96
C ILE A 184 -0.90 6.68 -3.95
N THR A 185 -0.33 5.55 -3.49
CA THR A 185 -0.93 4.69 -2.46
C THR A 185 -1.11 5.41 -1.12
N VAL A 186 -0.14 6.24 -0.72
CA VAL A 186 -0.26 7.06 0.51
C VAL A 186 -1.41 8.05 0.40
N ALA A 187 -1.54 8.72 -0.75
CA ALA A 187 -2.61 9.69 -1.00
C ALA A 187 -3.99 9.02 -1.04
N ASP A 188 -4.10 7.89 -1.75
CA ASP A 188 -5.31 7.07 -1.82
C ASP A 188 -5.74 6.55 -0.44
N TYR A 189 -4.79 6.13 0.39
CA TYR A 189 -5.07 5.70 1.75
C TYR A 189 -5.76 6.80 2.57
N TYR A 190 -5.20 8.02 2.58
CA TYR A 190 -5.82 9.13 3.30
C TYR A 190 -7.18 9.52 2.75
N TYR A 191 -7.37 9.40 1.42
CA TYR A 191 -8.66 9.65 0.79
C TYR A 191 -9.71 8.65 1.26
N ASN A 192 -9.40 7.37 1.18
CA ASN A 192 -10.31 6.28 1.55
C ASN A 192 -10.62 6.24 3.07
N ASP A 193 -9.69 6.73 3.89
CA ASP A 193 -9.85 6.86 5.34
C ASP A 193 -10.60 8.14 5.75
N GLY A 194 -11.06 8.97 4.77
CA GLY A 194 -11.79 10.21 5.01
C GLY A 194 -10.94 11.35 5.56
N ARG A 195 -9.61 11.21 5.59
CA ARG A 195 -8.67 12.26 6.02
C ARG A 195 -8.35 13.20 4.85
N PHE A 196 -9.38 13.86 4.32
CA PHE A 196 -9.33 14.61 3.07
C PHE A 196 -8.26 15.71 3.03
N GLN A 197 -8.01 16.41 4.14
CA GLN A 197 -6.94 17.41 4.20
C GLN A 197 -5.54 16.80 3.99
N ARG A 198 -5.28 15.63 4.59
CA ARG A 198 -4.02 14.91 4.38
C ARG A 198 -3.94 14.29 2.99
N SER A 199 -5.07 13.83 2.48
CA SER A 199 -5.19 13.32 1.12
C SER A 199 -4.82 14.39 0.09
N PHE A 200 -5.44 15.57 0.19
CA PHE A 200 -5.10 16.74 -0.64
C PHE A 200 -3.60 17.04 -0.63
N GLN A 201 -3.01 17.16 0.55
CA GLN A 201 -1.57 17.41 0.69
C GLN A 201 -0.73 16.32 0.03
N SER A 202 -1.12 15.04 0.22
CA SER A 202 -0.38 13.91 -0.35
C SER A 202 -0.48 13.84 -1.87
N TYR A 203 -1.65 14.17 -2.47
CA TYR A 203 -1.77 14.30 -3.92
C TYR A 203 -0.98 15.49 -4.46
N SER A 204 -1.01 16.64 -3.79
CA SER A 204 -0.21 17.82 -4.17
C SER A 204 1.30 17.50 -4.15
N ASP A 205 1.77 16.80 -3.11
CA ASP A 205 3.16 16.35 -3.02
C ASP A 205 3.51 15.34 -4.11
N PHE A 206 2.57 14.44 -4.44
CA PHE A 206 2.73 13.47 -5.51
C PHE A 206 2.87 14.17 -6.87
N LEU A 207 1.97 15.07 -7.22
CA LEU A 207 1.98 15.81 -8.49
C LEU A 207 3.26 16.63 -8.65
N ARG A 208 3.73 17.28 -7.59
CA ARG A 208 4.99 18.03 -7.59
C ARG A 208 6.21 17.13 -7.76
N ARG A 209 6.22 15.93 -7.15
CA ARG A 209 7.36 15.00 -7.17
C ARG A 209 7.42 14.17 -8.44
N TYR A 210 6.27 13.88 -9.05
CA TYR A 210 6.13 12.97 -10.20
C TYR A 210 5.26 13.58 -11.32
N PRO A 211 5.68 14.71 -11.91
CA PRO A 211 4.85 15.44 -12.90
C PRO A 211 4.59 14.67 -14.19
N TYR A 212 5.40 13.64 -14.48
CA TYR A 212 5.27 12.80 -15.68
C TYR A 212 4.74 11.39 -15.39
N SER A 213 4.24 11.15 -14.18
CA SER A 213 3.70 9.86 -13.79
C SER A 213 2.42 9.53 -14.55
N GLN A 214 2.23 8.24 -14.86
CA GLN A 214 0.95 7.74 -15.39
C GLN A 214 -0.26 8.02 -14.45
N PHE A 215 -0.02 8.31 -13.18
CA PHE A 215 -1.05 8.59 -12.18
C PHE A 215 -1.42 10.07 -12.06
N VAL A 216 -0.81 10.98 -12.84
CA VAL A 216 -1.03 12.44 -12.74
C VAL A 216 -2.52 12.77 -12.88
N VAL A 217 -3.19 12.29 -13.93
CA VAL A 217 -4.61 12.56 -14.13
C VAL A 217 -5.47 12.07 -12.96
N LYS A 218 -5.22 10.85 -12.48
CA LYS A 218 -5.90 10.31 -11.30
C LYS A 218 -5.65 11.17 -10.06
N ALA A 219 -4.41 11.58 -9.83
CA ALA A 219 -4.02 12.37 -8.68
C ALA A 219 -4.68 13.75 -8.70
N THR A 220 -4.74 14.44 -9.86
CA THR A 220 -5.40 15.74 -10.02
C THR A 220 -6.89 15.65 -9.72
N ILE A 221 -7.58 14.65 -10.28
CA ILE A 221 -9.00 14.42 -10.01
C ILE A 221 -9.26 14.20 -8.52
N ARG A 222 -8.48 13.30 -7.90
CA ARG A 222 -8.63 12.97 -6.47
C ARG A 222 -8.24 14.15 -5.56
N GLN A 223 -7.31 14.98 -5.98
CA GLN A 223 -6.96 16.22 -5.29
C GLN A 223 -8.16 17.17 -5.24
N CYS A 224 -8.83 17.42 -6.38
CA CYS A 224 -10.06 18.21 -6.44
C CYS A 224 -11.17 17.63 -5.55
N GLU A 225 -11.41 16.33 -5.65
CA GLU A 225 -12.42 15.65 -4.83
C GLU A 225 -12.12 15.77 -3.32
N ALA A 226 -10.84 15.64 -2.92
CA ALA A 226 -10.43 15.80 -1.54
C ALA A 226 -10.65 17.24 -1.03
N LEU A 227 -10.34 18.26 -1.86
CA LEU A 227 -10.63 19.66 -1.54
C LEU A 227 -12.13 19.90 -1.32
N LEU A 228 -12.96 19.43 -2.26
CA LEU A 228 -14.42 19.54 -2.14
C LEU A 228 -14.94 18.86 -0.86
N ALA A 229 -14.37 17.70 -0.50
CA ALA A 229 -14.74 16.98 0.71
C ALA A 229 -14.31 17.67 2.02
N THR A 230 -13.32 18.58 1.98
CA THR A 230 -12.94 19.38 3.16
C THR A 230 -13.92 20.53 3.45
N PHE A 231 -14.79 20.87 2.51
CA PHE A 231 -15.76 21.96 2.68
C PHE A 231 -16.86 21.59 3.68
N ARG A 232 -16.90 22.31 4.77
CA ARG A 232 -17.83 22.06 5.90
C ARG A 232 -19.20 22.73 5.76
N GLY A 233 -19.41 23.46 4.68
CA GLY A 233 -20.66 24.17 4.42
C GLY A 233 -20.52 25.69 4.44
N VAL A 234 -21.54 26.39 3.97
CA VAL A 234 -21.56 27.86 3.71
C VAL A 234 -21.30 28.75 4.93
N ARG A 235 -21.40 28.23 6.14
CA ARG A 235 -21.09 28.95 7.38
C ARG A 235 -19.60 29.03 7.67
N PHE A 236 -18.80 28.18 7.05
CA PHE A 236 -17.38 28.05 7.27
C PHE A 236 -16.56 28.72 6.16
N ASP A 237 -15.26 28.51 6.19
CA ASP A 237 -14.32 29.00 5.21
C ASP A 237 -14.61 28.44 3.80
N MET A 238 -14.52 29.31 2.79
CA MET A 238 -14.74 28.97 1.38
C MET A 238 -13.44 28.61 0.63
N THR A 239 -12.28 28.83 1.26
CA THR A 239 -10.97 28.58 0.65
C THR A 239 -10.86 27.19 0.01
N PRO A 240 -11.37 26.10 0.61
CA PRO A 240 -11.34 24.78 -0.05
C PRO A 240 -12.09 24.75 -1.39
N LEU A 241 -13.22 25.48 -1.52
CA LEU A 241 -13.97 25.52 -2.77
C LEU A 241 -13.26 26.38 -3.83
N HIS A 242 -12.69 27.53 -3.46
CA HIS A 242 -11.91 28.35 -4.38
C HIS A 242 -10.68 27.60 -4.89
N ASN A 243 -9.97 26.89 -4.00
CA ASN A 243 -8.85 26.05 -4.42
C ASN A 243 -9.31 24.89 -5.34
N ALA A 244 -10.46 24.26 -5.04
CA ALA A 244 -11.01 23.22 -5.90
C ALA A 244 -11.40 23.76 -7.28
N GLN A 245 -11.94 24.97 -7.34
CA GLN A 245 -12.27 25.63 -8.60
C GLN A 245 -11.02 25.87 -9.45
N ALA A 246 -9.94 26.41 -8.87
CA ALA A 246 -8.68 26.60 -9.58
C ALA A 246 -8.11 25.30 -10.12
N GLU A 247 -8.17 24.21 -9.34
CA GLU A 247 -7.71 22.90 -9.80
C GLU A 247 -8.61 22.28 -10.88
N LEU A 248 -9.93 22.56 -10.86
CA LEU A 248 -10.86 22.16 -11.93
C LEU A 248 -10.59 22.92 -13.23
N GLU A 249 -10.32 24.22 -13.15
CA GLU A 249 -9.93 25.05 -14.29
C GLU A 249 -8.63 24.53 -14.92
N ASN A 250 -7.60 24.23 -14.11
CA ASN A 250 -6.36 23.60 -14.57
C ASN A 250 -6.63 22.24 -15.25
N LEU A 251 -7.48 21.41 -14.64
CA LEU A 251 -7.84 20.10 -15.20
C LEU A 251 -8.55 20.25 -16.57
N GLN A 252 -9.41 21.25 -16.74
CA GLN A 252 -10.09 21.52 -18.02
C GLN A 252 -9.11 21.95 -19.11
N GLN A 253 -8.08 22.71 -18.76
CA GLN A 253 -7.06 23.17 -19.69
C GLN A 253 -6.10 22.05 -20.08
N GLU A 254 -5.59 21.28 -19.12
CA GLU A 254 -4.57 20.28 -19.35
C GLU A 254 -5.15 18.92 -19.80
N TYR A 255 -6.36 18.57 -19.30
CA TYR A 255 -6.97 17.26 -19.50
C TYR A 255 -8.48 17.36 -19.81
N PRO A 256 -8.88 17.99 -20.94
CA PRO A 256 -10.28 18.32 -21.23
C PRO A 256 -11.20 17.09 -21.27
N GLN A 257 -10.75 15.98 -21.81
CA GLN A 257 -11.56 14.75 -21.84
C GLN A 257 -11.87 14.19 -20.45
N GLN A 258 -10.89 14.24 -19.55
CA GLN A 258 -11.03 13.81 -18.17
C GLN A 258 -11.93 14.77 -17.38
N ALA A 259 -11.81 16.08 -17.61
CA ALA A 259 -12.68 17.09 -17.01
C ALA A 259 -14.16 16.85 -17.38
N VAL A 260 -14.44 16.51 -18.62
CA VAL A 260 -15.79 16.11 -19.06
C VAL A 260 -16.26 14.85 -18.33
N ARG A 261 -15.41 13.83 -18.20
CA ARG A 261 -15.76 12.56 -17.53
C ARG A 261 -16.16 12.77 -16.06
N ILE A 262 -15.50 13.67 -15.33
CA ILE A 262 -15.84 13.98 -13.93
C ILE A 262 -16.92 15.06 -13.82
N GLN A 263 -17.47 15.53 -14.95
CA GLN A 263 -18.46 16.59 -14.99
C GLN A 263 -17.95 17.89 -14.29
N ALA A 264 -16.72 18.31 -14.58
CA ALA A 264 -16.07 19.45 -13.96
C ALA A 264 -16.95 20.72 -13.99
N THR A 265 -17.56 21.02 -15.14
CA THR A 265 -18.49 22.14 -15.32
C THR A 265 -19.70 22.07 -14.36
N ALA A 266 -20.24 20.87 -14.11
CA ALA A 266 -21.36 20.72 -13.17
C ALA A 266 -20.91 20.93 -11.72
N ILE A 267 -19.67 20.55 -11.39
CA ILE A 267 -19.07 20.82 -10.07
C ILE A 267 -18.87 22.33 -9.89
N GLU A 268 -18.32 23.02 -10.88
CA GLU A 268 -18.15 24.49 -10.88
C GLU A 268 -19.48 25.21 -10.72
N ALA A 269 -20.52 24.80 -11.46
CA ALA A 269 -21.85 25.33 -11.31
C ALA A 269 -22.40 25.16 -9.88
N ARG A 270 -22.09 24.05 -9.21
CA ARG A 270 -22.46 23.85 -7.80
C ARG A 270 -21.65 24.76 -6.86
N ILE A 271 -20.36 24.95 -7.11
CA ILE A 271 -19.52 25.90 -6.34
C ILE A 271 -20.12 27.31 -6.46
N TYR A 272 -20.41 27.76 -7.67
CA TYR A 272 -21.04 29.05 -7.96
C TYR A 272 -22.37 29.25 -7.19
N GLN A 273 -23.23 28.22 -7.13
CA GLN A 273 -24.45 28.27 -6.30
C GLN A 273 -24.13 28.39 -4.80
N VAL A 274 -23.12 27.73 -4.31
CA VAL A 274 -22.72 27.77 -2.89
C VAL A 274 -22.18 29.16 -2.52
N GLU A 275 -21.40 29.79 -3.39
CA GLU A 275 -20.87 31.14 -3.21
C GLU A 275 -22.01 32.17 -3.12
N GLY A 276 -22.95 32.18 -4.07
CA GLY A 276 -24.11 33.03 -4.02
C GLY A 276 -24.93 32.84 -2.73
N LYS A 277 -25.06 31.61 -2.25
CA LYS A 277 -25.69 31.31 -0.95
C LYS A 277 -24.92 31.94 0.22
N LYS A 278 -23.59 31.84 0.22
CA LYS A 278 -22.73 32.42 1.25
C LYS A 278 -22.89 33.93 1.32
N GLU A 279 -22.81 34.60 0.18
CA GLU A 279 -22.95 36.06 0.10
C GLU A 279 -24.34 36.54 0.57
N LEU A 280 -25.42 35.81 0.23
CA LEU A 280 -26.77 36.09 0.77
C LEU A 280 -26.83 35.94 2.29
N GLN A 281 -26.13 34.95 2.86
CA GLN A 281 -26.05 34.79 4.32
C GLN A 281 -25.33 35.98 4.98
N ILE A 282 -24.29 36.52 4.34
CA ILE A 282 -23.57 37.71 4.83
C ILE A 282 -24.53 38.92 4.80
N ALA A 283 -25.31 39.12 3.72
CA ALA A 283 -26.30 40.18 3.66
C ALA A 283 -27.31 40.08 4.82
N ARG A 284 -27.84 38.89 5.06
CA ARG A 284 -28.77 38.60 6.16
C ARG A 284 -28.16 38.82 7.55
N PHE A 285 -26.87 38.49 7.71
CA PHE A 285 -26.11 38.78 8.93
C PHE A 285 -26.12 40.28 9.22
N TYR A 286 -25.78 41.12 8.25
CA TYR A 286 -25.79 42.56 8.44
C TYR A 286 -27.17 43.14 8.69
N VAL A 287 -28.23 42.53 8.14
CA VAL A 287 -29.61 42.90 8.53
C VAL A 287 -29.87 42.62 10.01
N ARG A 288 -29.46 41.46 10.51
CA ARG A 288 -29.66 41.05 11.91
C ARG A 288 -28.95 42.00 12.88
N PHE A 289 -27.78 42.49 12.51
CA PHE A 289 -26.97 43.38 13.34
C PHE A 289 -27.21 44.90 13.05
N SER A 290 -28.33 45.22 12.39
CA SER A 290 -28.75 46.59 12.14
C SER A 290 -27.75 47.48 11.36
N HIS A 291 -27.01 46.86 10.40
CA HIS A 291 -26.12 47.55 9.48
C HIS A 291 -26.71 47.67 8.06
N PRO A 292 -27.67 48.59 7.83
CA PRO A 292 -28.45 48.61 6.59
C PRO A 292 -27.62 48.94 5.34
N LYS A 293 -26.58 49.79 5.47
CA LYS A 293 -25.68 50.10 4.35
C LYS A 293 -24.93 48.89 3.87
N ALA A 294 -24.33 48.11 4.80
CA ALA A 294 -23.62 46.87 4.49
C ALA A 294 -24.57 45.80 3.94
N ALA A 295 -25.75 45.64 4.54
CA ALA A 295 -26.77 44.72 4.04
C ALA A 295 -27.15 45.00 2.58
N ARG A 296 -27.44 46.29 2.22
CA ARG A 296 -27.71 46.67 0.83
C ARG A 296 -26.57 46.35 -0.12
N PHE A 297 -25.34 46.63 0.30
CA PHE A 297 -24.14 46.32 -0.48
C PHE A 297 -24.06 44.81 -0.80
N TYR A 298 -24.19 43.95 0.19
CA TYR A 298 -24.11 42.52 -0.01
C TYR A 298 -25.28 41.94 -0.81
N TYR A 299 -26.52 42.46 -0.65
CA TYR A 299 -27.63 42.06 -1.51
C TYR A 299 -27.36 42.38 -2.97
N ARG A 300 -26.89 43.63 -3.27
CA ARG A 300 -26.51 44.02 -4.64
C ARG A 300 -25.38 43.16 -5.20
N ARG A 301 -24.40 42.85 -4.37
CA ARG A 301 -23.30 41.97 -4.74
C ARG A 301 -23.79 40.57 -5.13
N VAL A 302 -24.74 39.97 -4.39
CA VAL A 302 -25.36 38.69 -4.77
C VAL A 302 -26.05 38.79 -6.12
N ILE A 303 -26.83 39.86 -6.36
CA ILE A 303 -27.58 40.02 -7.59
C ILE A 303 -26.66 40.19 -8.80
N ALA A 304 -25.56 40.92 -8.66
CA ALA A 304 -24.61 41.19 -9.73
C ALA A 304 -23.62 40.02 -9.97
N GLY A 305 -23.14 39.42 -8.91
CA GLY A 305 -22.10 38.39 -9.01
C GLY A 305 -22.63 36.98 -9.36
N TRP A 306 -23.89 36.69 -8.99
CA TRP A 306 -24.49 35.34 -9.21
C TRP A 306 -25.91 35.47 -9.82
N PRO A 307 -26.08 36.19 -10.96
CA PRO A 307 -27.38 36.58 -11.49
C PRO A 307 -28.32 35.40 -11.79
N ASP A 308 -27.76 34.30 -12.28
CA ASP A 308 -28.50 33.10 -12.73
C ASP A 308 -28.84 32.11 -11.61
N THR A 309 -28.59 32.53 -10.35
CA THR A 309 -28.84 31.65 -9.18
C THR A 309 -30.20 31.95 -8.53
N VAL A 310 -30.75 30.93 -7.87
CA VAL A 310 -31.94 31.13 -7.01
C VAL A 310 -31.65 32.13 -5.87
N TRP A 311 -30.38 32.32 -5.54
CA TRP A 311 -29.96 33.22 -4.46
C TRP A 311 -30.03 34.70 -4.89
N ALA A 312 -29.73 35.03 -6.14
CA ALA A 312 -29.93 36.35 -6.67
C ALA A 312 -31.42 36.77 -6.67
N THR A 313 -32.29 35.83 -7.09
CA THR A 313 -33.74 36.07 -7.04
C THR A 313 -34.23 36.31 -5.60
N LYS A 314 -33.74 35.53 -4.65
CA LYS A 314 -34.04 35.72 -3.21
C LYS A 314 -33.46 37.03 -2.69
N ALA A 315 -32.23 37.34 -3.04
CA ALA A 315 -31.59 38.60 -2.65
C ALA A 315 -32.37 39.83 -3.15
N ARG A 316 -32.78 39.83 -4.43
CA ARG A 316 -33.60 40.91 -5.01
C ARG A 316 -34.92 41.08 -4.28
N ARG A 317 -35.63 40.00 -4.00
CA ARG A 317 -36.90 40.02 -3.24
C ARG A 317 -36.70 40.57 -1.83
N GLU A 318 -35.68 40.13 -1.13
CA GLU A 318 -35.40 40.60 0.24
C GLU A 318 -34.93 42.05 0.27
N LEU A 319 -34.15 42.49 -0.71
CA LEU A 319 -33.68 43.84 -0.84
C LEU A 319 -34.87 44.83 -1.06
N ILE A 320 -35.77 44.52 -2.01
CA ILE A 320 -36.96 45.29 -2.28
C ILE A 320 -37.88 45.35 -1.06
N LYS A 321 -38.12 44.20 -0.43
CA LYS A 321 -39.01 44.14 0.76
C LYS A 321 -38.53 45.00 1.92
N ARG A 322 -37.21 45.12 2.11
CA ARG A 322 -36.62 45.79 3.29
C ARG A 322 -36.24 47.23 3.03
N PHE A 323 -35.87 47.56 1.81
CA PHE A 323 -35.26 48.87 1.49
C PHE A 323 -35.97 49.62 0.35
N GLY A 324 -37.09 49.09 -0.18
CA GLY A 324 -37.82 49.68 -1.28
C GLY A 324 -37.31 49.29 -2.67
N LYS A 325 -38.13 49.59 -3.71
CA LYS A 325 -37.79 49.25 -5.12
C LYS A 325 -36.56 49.97 -5.64
N GLU A 326 -36.32 51.19 -5.18
CA GLU A 326 -35.15 52.01 -5.58
C GLU A 326 -33.79 51.45 -5.10
N ALA A 327 -33.81 50.51 -4.15
CA ALA A 327 -32.61 49.87 -3.64
C ALA A 327 -32.07 48.77 -4.56
N ALA A 328 -32.90 48.25 -5.47
CA ALA A 328 -32.51 47.17 -6.39
C ALA A 328 -31.82 47.75 -7.64
N PRO A 329 -30.75 47.11 -8.15
CA PRO A 329 -30.12 47.50 -9.41
C PRO A 329 -31.03 47.19 -10.60
#